data_30bc1af2ea80a4d78f17434d50430adf
#
_entry.id   30bc1af2ea80a4d78f17434d50430adf
#
_cell.length_a   1.000
_cell.length_b   1.000
_cell.length_c   1.000
_cell.angle_alpha   90.00
_cell.angle_beta   90.00
_cell.angle_gamma   90.00
#
_symmetry.space_group_name_H-M   'P 1'
#
loop_
_entity.id
_entity.type
_entity.pdbx_description
1 polymer ?
#
loop_
_entity_poly.entity_id
_entity_poly.type
_entity_poly.pdbx_seq_one_letter_code
_entity_poly.pdbx_strand_id
1 'polypeptide(L)'
;SPCGSQLLLALSNPPQVIGLSAEPARRGIYTSDLIDAGQPARWGKLQIDAHIPSGASILFSARSGNVDDPNDPTFSPWQGEKELTMPQDLNCPPARYLQYRLIFDRGSSAAGPVLREAAIASSVPNLPPRVQAVQILPVKDKQKPSVFQISARAIDENNDTLVYHFDFRRQDRQTWIPLQKDSEKPMIEWDTRTVEDGRYEIRVTADDKRSNSPNQALTGSRISDIFVVDNTPPAIEDVLLEVQGKSLRLRFSAVDAYSAIGPVQFTVNSKDDWIGLLPEDLVADTTEEWFTLQMDDMKDGDYVLALAVSDAR
;
A
#
# COMPACT_ATOMS: atom_id res chain seq x y z
N SER A 1 51.24 9.19 -28.97
CA SER A 1 52.22 9.74 -29.91
C SER A 1 51.87 9.31 -31.32
N PRO A 2 51.92 10.18 -32.31
CA PRO A 2 51.72 9.79 -33.69
C PRO A 2 52.91 8.91 -34.13
N CYS A 3 52.60 7.75 -34.66
CA CYS A 3 53.56 6.88 -35.29
C CYS A 3 53.08 6.68 -36.74
N GLY A 4 53.61 7.45 -37.66
CA GLY A 4 53.12 7.53 -39.02
C GLY A 4 51.74 8.19 -39.10
N SER A 5 50.76 7.56 -39.79
CA SER A 5 49.38 8.01 -39.90
C SER A 5 48.43 7.43 -38.87
N GLN A 6 48.94 6.81 -37.78
CA GLN A 6 48.14 6.17 -36.75
C GLN A 6 48.27 6.86 -35.39
N LEU A 7 47.15 6.96 -34.65
CA LEU A 7 47.12 7.35 -33.27
C LEU A 7 47.17 6.07 -32.39
N LEU A 8 48.14 6.01 -31.48
CA LEU A 8 48.24 4.88 -30.53
C LEU A 8 47.64 5.27 -29.19
N LEU A 9 46.72 4.45 -28.70
CA LEU A 9 46.13 4.51 -27.35
C LEU A 9 46.69 3.37 -26.52
N ALA A 10 47.29 3.69 -25.37
CA ALA A 10 47.67 2.70 -24.35
C ALA A 10 46.59 2.61 -23.30
N LEU A 11 46.11 1.40 -23.07
CA LEU A 11 45.14 1.06 -22.00
C LEU A 11 45.88 0.35 -20.86
N SER A 12 45.50 0.60 -19.64
CA SER A 12 46.12 0.04 -18.42
C SER A 12 45.43 -1.21 -17.88
N ASN A 13 44.13 -1.41 -18.20
CA ASN A 13 43.37 -2.56 -17.72
C ASN A 13 42.35 -3.06 -18.76
N PRO A 14 42.58 -4.18 -19.42
CA PRO A 14 43.85 -4.91 -19.50
C PRO A 14 44.94 -4.10 -20.21
N PRO A 15 46.23 -4.34 -19.97
CA PRO A 15 47.30 -3.61 -20.62
C PRO A 15 47.35 -4.00 -22.10
N GLN A 16 47.08 -3.03 -22.98
CA GLN A 16 47.14 -3.20 -24.45
C GLN A 16 47.39 -1.87 -25.15
N VAL A 17 47.91 -1.93 -26.30
CA VAL A 17 48.11 -0.78 -27.21
C VAL A 17 47.19 -0.94 -28.40
N ILE A 18 46.32 0.03 -28.61
CA ILE A 18 45.38 0.06 -29.74
C ILE A 18 45.87 1.11 -30.73
N GLY A 19 46.04 0.70 -31.98
CA GLY A 19 46.27 1.62 -33.07
C GLY A 19 44.96 2.09 -33.69
N LEU A 20 44.72 3.41 -33.69
CA LEU A 20 43.58 4.02 -34.39
C LEU A 20 44.03 4.46 -35.79
N SER A 21 43.37 3.97 -36.81
CA SER A 21 43.56 4.45 -38.18
C SER A 21 42.98 5.86 -38.36
N ALA A 22 43.60 6.69 -39.16
CA ALA A 22 43.06 7.98 -39.57
C ALA A 22 41.80 7.83 -40.45
N GLU A 23 41.63 6.66 -41.07
CA GLU A 23 40.43 6.36 -41.84
C GLU A 23 39.35 5.73 -40.96
N PRO A 24 38.08 6.21 -41.00
CA PRO A 24 36.99 5.60 -40.32
C PRO A 24 36.78 4.14 -40.74
N ALA A 25 36.45 3.26 -39.78
CA ALA A 25 36.10 1.89 -40.07
C ALA A 25 34.96 1.81 -41.10
N ARG A 26 34.98 0.81 -41.97
CA ARG A 26 33.91 0.62 -42.95
C ARG A 26 32.58 0.21 -42.24
N ARG A 27 32.68 -0.60 -41.18
CA ARG A 27 31.55 -1.09 -40.41
C ARG A 27 31.81 -0.93 -38.93
N GLY A 28 30.81 -0.45 -38.18
CA GLY A 28 30.81 -0.33 -36.72
C GLY A 28 29.55 -0.92 -36.15
N ILE A 29 29.65 -1.49 -34.95
CA ILE A 29 28.49 -2.07 -34.21
C ILE A 29 28.36 -1.33 -32.89
N TYR A 30 27.16 -0.85 -32.62
CA TYR A 30 26.75 -0.33 -31.32
C TYR A 30 25.70 -1.24 -30.75
N THR A 31 25.88 -1.69 -29.51
CA THR A 31 24.87 -2.42 -28.74
C THR A 31 24.52 -1.59 -27.51
N SER A 32 23.24 -1.31 -27.31
CA SER A 32 22.79 -0.53 -26.16
C SER A 32 22.98 -1.31 -24.83
N ASP A 33 23.01 -0.58 -23.71
CA ASP A 33 22.72 -1.16 -22.43
C ASP A 33 21.27 -1.69 -22.40
N LEU A 34 20.90 -2.43 -21.36
CA LEU A 34 19.52 -2.85 -21.14
C LEU A 34 18.65 -1.64 -20.82
N ILE A 35 17.57 -1.50 -21.54
CA ILE A 35 16.54 -0.48 -21.28
C ILE A 35 15.48 -1.15 -20.42
N ASP A 36 15.29 -0.66 -19.19
CA ASP A 36 14.33 -1.18 -18.23
C ASP A 36 13.01 -0.39 -18.29
N ALA A 37 11.91 -1.08 -18.57
CA ALA A 37 10.57 -0.50 -18.52
C ALA A 37 9.95 -0.58 -17.11
N GLY A 38 10.67 -1.08 -16.10
CA GLY A 38 10.20 -1.27 -14.73
C GLY A 38 9.32 -2.52 -14.53
N GLN A 39 8.61 -2.93 -15.58
CA GLN A 39 7.75 -4.11 -15.63
C GLN A 39 7.62 -4.62 -17.07
N PRO A 40 7.05 -5.84 -17.30
CA PRO A 40 6.85 -6.34 -18.65
C PRO A 40 6.05 -5.36 -19.51
N ALA A 41 6.65 -4.86 -20.58
CA ALA A 41 6.12 -3.86 -21.48
C ALA A 41 5.98 -4.40 -22.90
N ARG A 42 5.10 -3.79 -23.67
CA ARG A 42 5.10 -3.94 -25.14
C ARG A 42 6.00 -2.87 -25.71
N TRP A 43 7.03 -3.30 -26.42
CA TRP A 43 7.97 -2.44 -27.11
C TRP A 43 7.39 -2.02 -28.46
N GLY A 44 7.28 -0.71 -28.66
CA GLY A 44 6.59 -0.13 -29.81
C GLY A 44 7.54 0.20 -30.95
N LYS A 45 7.91 1.49 -31.09
CA LYS A 45 8.73 1.98 -32.18
C LYS A 45 10.04 2.59 -31.69
N LEU A 46 11.10 2.35 -32.46
CA LEU A 46 12.34 3.11 -32.36
C LEU A 46 12.26 4.31 -33.32
N GLN A 47 12.59 5.47 -32.78
CA GLN A 47 12.86 6.69 -33.57
C GLN A 47 14.30 7.08 -33.34
N ILE A 48 14.99 7.47 -34.44
CA ILE A 48 16.36 7.99 -34.35
C ILE A 48 16.48 9.33 -35.10
N ASP A 49 17.32 10.21 -34.56
CA ASP A 49 17.90 11.32 -35.32
C ASP A 49 19.27 10.90 -35.80
N ALA A 50 19.40 10.67 -37.12
CA ALA A 50 20.64 10.23 -37.73
C ALA A 50 20.84 10.89 -39.08
N HIS A 51 22.09 11.20 -39.39
CA HIS A 51 22.51 11.56 -40.72
C HIS A 51 23.10 10.33 -41.43
N ILE A 52 22.46 9.87 -42.50
CA ILE A 52 22.88 8.70 -43.28
C ILE A 52 23.26 9.19 -44.67
N PRO A 53 24.56 9.28 -45.00
CA PRO A 53 25.01 9.71 -46.32
C PRO A 53 24.59 8.74 -47.41
N SER A 54 24.47 9.25 -48.64
CA SER A 54 24.16 8.39 -49.80
C SER A 54 25.19 7.28 -49.98
N GLY A 55 24.71 6.04 -50.14
CA GLY A 55 25.56 4.84 -50.23
C GLY A 55 26.00 4.26 -48.88
N ALA A 56 25.59 4.85 -47.75
CA ALA A 56 25.75 4.31 -46.42
C ALA A 56 24.40 3.80 -45.88
N SER A 57 24.41 2.93 -44.85
CA SER A 57 23.22 2.41 -44.21
C SER A 57 23.41 2.18 -42.71
N ILE A 58 22.32 2.10 -42.00
CA ILE A 58 22.26 1.60 -40.62
C ILE A 58 21.34 0.38 -40.62
N LEU A 59 21.86 -0.76 -40.15
CA LEU A 59 21.03 -1.94 -39.89
C LEU A 59 20.65 -1.98 -38.42
N PHE A 60 19.44 -2.45 -38.16
CA PHE A 60 18.85 -2.51 -36.84
C PHE A 60 18.48 -3.95 -36.47
N SER A 61 18.70 -4.32 -35.21
CA SER A 61 18.14 -5.51 -34.58
C SER A 61 17.84 -5.24 -33.10
N ALA A 62 16.87 -5.94 -32.54
CA ALA A 62 16.51 -5.83 -31.14
C ALA A 62 16.21 -7.20 -30.55
N ARG A 63 16.24 -7.27 -29.20
CA ARG A 63 15.84 -8.44 -28.43
C ARG A 63 15.27 -7.97 -27.09
N SER A 64 14.48 -8.83 -26.45
CA SER A 64 13.85 -8.54 -25.17
C SER A 64 13.97 -9.70 -24.19
N GLY A 65 13.91 -9.41 -22.88
CA GLY A 65 14.01 -10.39 -21.81
C GLY A 65 13.48 -9.86 -20.48
N ASN A 66 13.39 -10.73 -19.48
CA ASN A 66 12.85 -10.39 -18.16
C ASN A 66 13.90 -10.40 -17.04
N VAL A 67 15.15 -10.65 -17.35
CA VAL A 67 16.28 -10.72 -16.40
C VAL A 67 17.23 -9.56 -16.70
N ASP A 68 17.78 -8.93 -15.66
CA ASP A 68 18.76 -7.85 -15.76
C ASP A 68 20.18 -8.41 -16.01
N ASP A 69 20.29 -9.24 -17.03
CA ASP A 69 21.57 -9.76 -17.54
C ASP A 69 21.47 -9.94 -19.05
N PRO A 70 22.24 -9.18 -19.86
CA PRO A 70 22.18 -9.31 -21.30
C PRO A 70 22.66 -10.66 -21.83
N ASN A 71 23.32 -11.49 -21.02
CA ASN A 71 23.79 -12.83 -21.39
C ASN A 71 22.81 -13.94 -20.98
N ASP A 72 21.70 -13.60 -20.32
CA ASP A 72 20.72 -14.59 -19.89
C ASP A 72 20.12 -15.32 -21.11
N PRO A 73 20.10 -16.68 -21.08
CA PRO A 73 19.63 -17.49 -22.21
C PRO A 73 18.12 -17.34 -22.48
N THR A 74 17.35 -16.75 -21.57
CA THR A 74 15.91 -16.51 -21.74
C THR A 74 15.59 -15.25 -22.56
N PHE A 75 16.59 -14.43 -22.89
CA PHE A 75 16.38 -13.36 -23.86
C PHE A 75 15.92 -13.91 -25.20
N SER A 76 15.00 -13.19 -25.83
CA SER A 76 14.61 -13.53 -27.20
C SER A 76 15.83 -13.50 -28.13
N PRO A 77 15.84 -14.30 -29.20
CA PRO A 77 16.87 -14.14 -30.24
C PRO A 77 16.85 -12.71 -30.79
N TRP A 78 18.03 -12.24 -31.23
CA TRP A 78 18.10 -11.00 -31.99
C TRP A 78 17.17 -11.11 -33.19
N GLN A 79 16.23 -10.17 -33.33
CA GLN A 79 15.40 -10.04 -34.51
C GLN A 79 16.31 -9.71 -35.71
N GLY A 80 16.03 -10.33 -36.85
CA GLY A 80 16.90 -10.25 -38.02
C GLY A 80 17.32 -8.82 -38.35
N GLU A 81 18.58 -8.64 -38.72
CA GLU A 81 19.14 -7.36 -39.16
C GLU A 81 18.37 -6.85 -40.36
N LYS A 82 17.76 -5.68 -40.22
CA LYS A 82 17.00 -5.00 -41.27
C LYS A 82 17.58 -3.60 -41.46
N GLU A 83 17.56 -3.14 -42.71
CA GLU A 83 17.84 -1.74 -42.96
C GLU A 83 16.85 -0.86 -42.19
N LEU A 84 17.37 0.13 -41.51
CA LEU A 84 16.58 1.00 -40.65
C LEU A 84 15.60 1.83 -41.50
N THR A 85 14.32 1.67 -41.21
CA THR A 85 13.23 2.51 -41.71
C THR A 85 12.71 3.39 -40.62
N MET A 86 12.27 4.61 -40.94
CA MET A 86 11.81 5.56 -39.93
C MET A 86 10.29 5.77 -39.99
N PRO A 87 9.54 5.54 -38.90
CA PRO A 87 9.92 4.92 -37.64
C PRO A 87 10.06 3.39 -37.76
N GLN A 88 10.97 2.78 -36.98
CA GLN A 88 11.23 1.34 -36.99
C GLN A 88 10.36 0.61 -35.95
N ASP A 89 9.55 -0.35 -36.38
CA ASP A 89 8.80 -1.22 -35.48
C ASP A 89 9.71 -2.24 -34.77
N LEU A 90 9.53 -2.36 -33.46
CA LEU A 90 10.18 -3.32 -32.60
C LEU A 90 9.31 -4.57 -32.46
N ASN A 91 9.63 -5.61 -33.21
CA ASN A 91 8.86 -6.88 -33.18
C ASN A 91 9.36 -7.84 -32.09
N CYS A 92 9.84 -7.31 -30.95
CA CYS A 92 10.26 -8.12 -29.83
C CYS A 92 9.06 -8.62 -29.01
N PRO A 93 9.13 -9.82 -28.38
CA PRO A 93 8.15 -10.24 -27.40
C PRO A 93 8.00 -9.22 -26.26
N PRO A 94 6.79 -9.09 -25.65
CA PRO A 94 6.65 -8.27 -24.45
C PRO A 94 7.58 -8.76 -23.35
N ALA A 95 8.35 -7.84 -22.75
CA ALA A 95 9.28 -8.14 -21.68
C ALA A 95 9.69 -6.85 -20.96
N ARG A 96 10.30 -6.97 -19.75
CA ARG A 96 10.73 -5.84 -18.95
C ARG A 96 11.94 -5.11 -19.56
N TYR A 97 12.89 -5.86 -20.09
CA TYR A 97 14.13 -5.30 -20.66
C TYR A 97 14.15 -5.42 -22.16
N LEU A 98 14.69 -4.38 -22.79
CA LEU A 98 14.99 -4.34 -24.22
C LEU A 98 16.47 -4.05 -24.41
N GLN A 99 17.05 -4.67 -25.42
CA GLN A 99 18.37 -4.33 -25.94
C GLN A 99 18.30 -4.19 -27.45
N TYR A 100 18.90 -3.15 -27.99
CA TYR A 100 18.98 -2.98 -29.44
C TYR A 100 20.42 -2.91 -29.91
N ARG A 101 20.61 -3.21 -31.19
CA ARG A 101 21.89 -3.16 -31.89
C ARG A 101 21.73 -2.37 -33.17
N LEU A 102 22.66 -1.46 -33.39
CA LEU A 102 22.81 -0.71 -34.65
C LEU A 102 24.13 -1.09 -35.31
N ILE A 103 24.08 -1.39 -36.58
CA ILE A 103 25.26 -1.67 -37.38
C ILE A 103 25.36 -0.56 -38.39
N PHE A 104 26.38 0.25 -38.24
CA PHE A 104 26.71 1.35 -39.14
C PHE A 104 27.56 0.81 -40.27
N ASP A 105 27.09 0.93 -41.51
CA ASP A 105 27.86 0.56 -42.71
C ASP A 105 28.04 1.78 -43.59
N ARG A 106 29.28 2.13 -43.83
CA ARG A 106 29.64 3.24 -44.70
C ARG A 106 29.36 2.91 -46.20
N GLY A 107 29.32 1.61 -46.54
CA GLY A 107 29.11 1.17 -47.90
C GLY A 107 30.13 1.79 -48.88
N SER A 108 29.61 2.47 -49.90
CA SER A 108 30.43 3.20 -50.91
C SER A 108 30.62 4.68 -50.57
N SER A 109 30.04 5.17 -49.47
CA SER A 109 30.15 6.57 -49.06
C SER A 109 31.54 6.94 -48.54
N ALA A 110 31.94 8.16 -48.73
CA ALA A 110 33.19 8.72 -48.19
C ALA A 110 33.07 8.96 -46.66
N ALA A 111 31.83 9.20 -46.13
CA ALA A 111 31.55 9.42 -44.73
C ALA A 111 30.62 8.31 -44.16
N GLY A 112 30.80 7.96 -42.89
CA GLY A 112 29.94 7.03 -42.21
C GLY A 112 28.62 7.68 -41.71
N PRO A 113 27.60 6.87 -41.41
CA PRO A 113 26.40 7.35 -40.71
C PRO A 113 26.72 7.91 -39.33
N VAL A 114 25.98 8.94 -38.93
CA VAL A 114 26.11 9.56 -37.61
C VAL A 114 24.75 9.50 -36.89
N LEU A 115 24.70 8.89 -35.72
CA LEU A 115 23.52 8.86 -34.83
C LEU A 115 23.68 9.99 -33.81
N ARG A 116 22.60 10.75 -33.58
CA ARG A 116 22.55 11.80 -32.56
C ARG A 116 21.67 11.38 -31.38
N GLU A 117 20.51 10.78 -31.69
CA GLU A 117 19.52 10.41 -30.67
C GLU A 117 18.81 9.12 -31.08
N ALA A 118 18.46 8.32 -30.08
CA ALA A 118 17.59 7.16 -30.22
C ALA A 118 16.54 7.17 -29.12
N ALA A 119 15.27 7.16 -29.48
CA ALA A 119 14.13 7.12 -28.57
C ALA A 119 13.28 5.87 -28.83
N ILE A 120 12.86 5.18 -27.78
CA ILE A 120 12.06 3.97 -27.86
C ILE A 120 10.75 4.19 -27.13
N ALA A 121 9.64 3.95 -27.84
CA ALA A 121 8.31 3.94 -27.25
C ALA A 121 8.03 2.56 -26.63
N SER A 122 7.55 2.55 -25.41
CA SER A 122 7.04 1.36 -24.75
C SER A 122 5.64 1.61 -24.17
N SER A 123 4.85 0.55 -24.06
CA SER A 123 3.55 0.58 -23.41
C SER A 123 3.52 -0.46 -22.29
N VAL A 124 3.35 0.02 -21.08
CA VAL A 124 3.24 -0.79 -19.87
C VAL A 124 1.77 -1.04 -19.59
N PRO A 125 1.31 -2.29 -19.38
CA PRO A 125 -0.05 -2.55 -19.00
C PRO A 125 -0.34 -1.97 -17.61
N ASN A 126 -1.55 -1.47 -17.41
CA ASN A 126 -2.02 -1.13 -16.08
C ASN A 126 -2.15 -2.38 -15.23
N LEU A 127 -1.71 -2.33 -13.98
CA LEU A 127 -1.83 -3.38 -12.96
C LEU A 127 -2.74 -2.89 -11.84
N PRO A 128 -3.59 -3.77 -11.27
CA PRO A 128 -4.48 -3.33 -10.21
C PRO A 128 -3.71 -2.93 -8.96
N PRO A 129 -4.11 -1.84 -8.29
CA PRO A 129 -3.57 -1.48 -7.01
C PRO A 129 -3.81 -2.58 -5.97
N ARG A 130 -2.93 -2.70 -5.00
CA ARG A 130 -2.99 -3.74 -3.97
C ARG A 130 -3.05 -3.13 -2.59
N VAL A 131 -4.19 -3.29 -1.89
CA VAL A 131 -4.33 -2.92 -0.49
C VAL A 131 -3.61 -3.94 0.38
N GLN A 132 -2.51 -3.54 1.01
CA GLN A 132 -1.65 -4.41 1.82
C GLN A 132 -2.14 -4.58 3.24
N ALA A 133 -2.71 -3.52 3.84
CA ALA A 133 -3.21 -3.53 5.20
C ALA A 133 -4.40 -2.59 5.35
N VAL A 134 -5.31 -2.94 6.25
CA VAL A 134 -6.36 -2.08 6.79
C VAL A 134 -6.24 -2.11 8.29
N GLN A 135 -6.15 -0.94 8.93
CA GLN A 135 -6.03 -0.80 10.37
C GLN A 135 -7.20 0.03 10.89
N ILE A 136 -7.75 -0.38 12.01
CA ILE A 136 -8.86 0.28 12.69
C ILE A 136 -8.43 0.49 14.13
N LEU A 137 -8.35 1.74 14.55
CA LEU A 137 -7.89 2.11 15.88
C LEU A 137 -8.87 3.12 16.50
N PRO A 138 -9.20 3.01 17.78
CA PRO A 138 -9.97 4.03 18.46
C PRO A 138 -9.17 5.34 18.48
N VAL A 139 -9.86 6.46 18.29
CA VAL A 139 -9.25 7.78 18.40
C VAL A 139 -9.00 8.06 19.88
N LYS A 140 -7.74 8.34 20.24
CA LYS A 140 -7.35 8.64 21.64
C LYS A 140 -7.75 10.06 22.06
N ASP A 141 -9.02 10.34 22.01
CA ASP A 141 -9.59 11.63 22.44
C ASP A 141 -10.80 11.33 23.33
N LYS A 142 -10.73 11.75 24.60
CA LYS A 142 -11.83 11.57 25.56
C LYS A 142 -13.15 12.24 25.14
N GLN A 143 -13.09 13.22 24.24
CA GLN A 143 -14.28 13.86 23.68
C GLN A 143 -14.88 13.08 22.50
N LYS A 144 -14.18 12.06 22.00
CA LYS A 144 -14.57 11.25 20.84
C LYS A 144 -14.51 9.74 21.16
N PRO A 145 -15.18 9.23 22.20
CA PRO A 145 -15.02 7.85 22.65
C PRO A 145 -15.48 6.81 21.62
N SER A 146 -16.43 7.18 20.76
CA SER A 146 -17.01 6.30 19.74
C SER A 146 -16.46 6.55 18.32
N VAL A 147 -15.29 7.21 18.19
CA VAL A 147 -14.70 7.48 16.89
C VAL A 147 -13.52 6.57 16.65
N PHE A 148 -13.53 5.90 15.49
CA PHE A 148 -12.43 5.08 15.02
C PHE A 148 -11.72 5.75 13.85
N GLN A 149 -10.41 5.67 13.85
CA GLN A 149 -9.59 5.98 12.69
C GLN A 149 -9.40 4.71 11.86
N ILE A 150 -9.84 4.76 10.61
CA ILE A 150 -9.65 3.69 9.64
C ILE A 150 -8.54 4.14 8.70
N SER A 151 -7.49 3.35 8.57
CA SER A 151 -6.38 3.62 7.66
C SER A 151 -6.02 2.41 6.83
N ALA A 152 -5.57 2.66 5.60
CA ALA A 152 -5.13 1.62 4.68
C ALA A 152 -3.73 1.92 4.15
N ARG A 153 -2.98 0.86 3.84
CA ARG A 153 -1.76 0.94 3.07
C ARG A 153 -1.96 0.21 1.75
N ALA A 154 -1.83 0.95 0.65
CA ALA A 154 -1.92 0.39 -0.69
C ALA A 154 -0.64 0.71 -1.48
N ILE A 155 -0.33 -0.14 -2.44
CA ILE A 155 0.73 0.05 -3.43
C ILE A 155 0.14 -0.12 -4.83
N ASP A 156 0.72 0.61 -5.76
CA ASP A 156 0.46 0.49 -7.18
C ASP A 156 1.78 0.34 -7.92
N GLU A 157 1.89 -0.69 -8.74
CA GLU A 157 3.15 -1.02 -9.45
C GLU A 157 3.43 -0.07 -10.63
N ASN A 158 2.39 0.63 -11.10
CA ASN A 158 2.51 1.67 -12.11
C ASN A 158 2.81 3.06 -11.51
N ASN A 159 2.80 3.17 -10.16
CA ASN A 159 2.86 4.43 -9.40
C ASN A 159 1.69 5.37 -9.71
N ASP A 160 0.51 4.82 -9.94
CA ASP A 160 -0.69 5.58 -10.22
C ASP A 160 -1.22 6.32 -8.99
N THR A 161 -1.92 7.43 -9.25
CA THR A 161 -2.61 8.19 -8.20
C THR A 161 -3.86 7.45 -7.79
N LEU A 162 -3.90 6.98 -6.53
CA LEU A 162 -5.01 6.21 -5.99
C LEU A 162 -6.07 7.09 -5.34
N VAL A 163 -7.33 6.67 -5.46
CA VAL A 163 -8.44 7.09 -4.62
C VAL A 163 -8.98 5.90 -3.84
N TYR A 164 -9.59 6.17 -2.70
CA TYR A 164 -10.01 5.14 -1.77
C TYR A 164 -11.51 5.20 -1.53
N HIS A 165 -12.12 4.01 -1.45
CA HIS A 165 -13.50 3.81 -1.04
C HIS A 165 -13.49 3.01 0.25
N PHE A 166 -14.24 3.46 1.23
CA PHE A 166 -14.40 2.82 2.52
C PHE A 166 -15.84 2.37 2.69
N ASP A 167 -16.03 1.08 2.90
CA ASP A 167 -17.33 0.49 3.17
C ASP A 167 -17.27 -0.29 4.48
N PHE A 168 -18.38 -0.35 5.20
CA PHE A 168 -18.51 -1.20 6.39
C PHE A 168 -19.63 -2.20 6.22
N ARG A 169 -19.57 -3.27 7.00
CA ARG A 169 -20.69 -4.17 7.21
C ARG A 169 -20.64 -4.75 8.62
N ARG A 170 -21.79 -5.04 9.18
CA ARG A 170 -21.91 -5.87 10.36
C ARG A 170 -21.66 -7.33 9.95
N GLN A 171 -20.98 -8.11 10.79
CA GLN A 171 -20.53 -9.47 10.47
C GLN A 171 -21.69 -10.43 10.07
N ASP A 172 -22.88 -10.25 10.70
CA ASP A 172 -24.09 -11.03 10.42
C ASP A 172 -24.87 -10.56 9.17
N ARG A 173 -24.38 -9.53 8.47
CA ARG A 173 -24.99 -8.96 7.25
C ARG A 173 -24.08 -9.18 6.04
N GLN A 174 -24.69 -9.29 4.87
CA GLN A 174 -23.92 -9.45 3.62
C GLN A 174 -23.72 -8.13 2.88
N THR A 175 -24.55 -7.14 3.14
CA THR A 175 -24.53 -5.86 2.42
C THR A 175 -23.45 -4.93 2.94
N TRP A 176 -22.62 -4.43 2.04
CA TRP A 176 -21.67 -3.37 2.32
C TRP A 176 -22.33 -2.00 2.24
N ILE A 177 -22.10 -1.16 3.22
CA ILE A 177 -22.63 0.21 3.32
C ILE A 177 -21.46 1.17 3.16
N PRO A 178 -21.55 2.14 2.23
CA PRO A 178 -20.44 3.08 2.01
C PRO A 178 -20.34 4.09 3.17
N LEU A 179 -19.12 4.24 3.69
CA LEU A 179 -18.74 5.31 4.63
C LEU A 179 -18.25 6.54 3.86
N GLN A 180 -17.32 6.33 2.94
CA GLN A 180 -16.77 7.38 2.11
C GLN A 180 -16.34 6.84 0.76
N LYS A 181 -16.64 7.61 -0.28
CA LYS A 181 -16.22 7.35 -1.66
C LYS A 181 -15.24 8.41 -2.12
N ASP A 182 -14.36 8.03 -3.04
CA ASP A 182 -13.41 8.93 -3.73
C ASP A 182 -12.51 9.74 -2.78
N SER A 183 -12.12 9.14 -1.65
CA SER A 183 -11.17 9.78 -0.74
C SER A 183 -9.78 9.82 -1.37
N GLU A 184 -9.14 10.99 -1.35
CA GLU A 184 -7.74 11.14 -1.78
C GLU A 184 -6.74 10.65 -0.72
N LYS A 185 -7.22 10.50 0.51
CA LYS A 185 -6.40 10.03 1.63
C LYS A 185 -6.72 8.58 1.93
N PRO A 186 -5.72 7.75 2.24
CA PRO A 186 -5.92 6.36 2.66
C PRO A 186 -6.39 6.26 4.11
N MET A 187 -7.12 7.26 4.61
CA MET A 187 -7.53 7.34 6.00
C MET A 187 -8.81 8.16 6.14
N ILE A 188 -9.71 7.71 7.04
CA ILE A 188 -10.92 8.42 7.45
C ILE A 188 -11.14 8.27 8.95
N GLU A 189 -11.93 9.16 9.55
CA GLU A 189 -12.53 8.97 10.88
C GLU A 189 -13.99 8.52 10.71
N TRP A 190 -14.41 7.56 11.51
CA TRP A 190 -15.79 7.05 11.54
C TRP A 190 -16.35 7.15 12.94
N ASP A 191 -17.44 7.91 13.10
CA ASP A 191 -18.24 7.98 14.32
C ASP A 191 -19.25 6.82 14.34
N THR A 192 -19.04 5.86 15.22
CA THR A 192 -19.83 4.63 15.29
C THR A 192 -21.16 4.79 16.02
N ARG A 193 -21.46 5.95 16.61
CA ARG A 193 -22.78 6.22 17.28
C ARG A 193 -23.97 6.15 16.32
N THR A 194 -23.69 6.12 15.01
CA THR A 194 -24.71 6.02 13.96
C THR A 194 -25.11 4.60 13.63
N VAL A 195 -24.47 3.61 14.25
CA VAL A 195 -24.72 2.18 14.01
C VAL A 195 -24.95 1.45 15.33
N GLU A 196 -25.62 0.30 15.25
CA GLU A 196 -25.88 -0.59 16.39
C GLU A 196 -24.57 -1.19 16.92
N ASP A 197 -24.55 -1.55 18.19
CA ASP A 197 -23.45 -2.31 18.76
C ASP A 197 -23.33 -3.69 18.09
N GLY A 198 -22.10 -4.17 17.96
CA GLY A 198 -21.86 -5.44 17.29
C GLY A 198 -20.44 -5.60 16.71
N ARG A 199 -20.28 -6.67 15.95
CA ARG A 199 -19.02 -6.99 15.26
C ARG A 199 -19.08 -6.51 13.82
N TYR A 200 -18.05 -5.79 13.40
CA TYR A 200 -17.98 -5.13 12.10
C TYR A 200 -16.69 -5.45 11.36
N GLU A 201 -16.75 -5.28 10.07
CA GLU A 201 -15.63 -5.35 9.15
C GLU A 201 -15.63 -4.09 8.25
N ILE A 202 -14.45 -3.64 7.89
CA ILE A 202 -14.24 -2.55 6.92
C ILE A 202 -13.63 -3.14 5.66
N ARG A 203 -14.19 -2.78 4.52
CA ARG A 203 -13.58 -3.02 3.22
C ARG A 203 -13.00 -1.71 2.70
N VAL A 204 -11.71 -1.71 2.38
CA VAL A 204 -11.07 -0.60 1.67
C VAL A 204 -10.76 -1.05 0.26
N THR A 205 -11.22 -0.25 -0.71
CA THR A 205 -10.93 -0.43 -2.12
C THR A 205 -10.07 0.74 -2.60
N ALA A 206 -8.90 0.45 -3.15
CA ALA A 206 -8.07 1.39 -3.88
C ALA A 206 -8.43 1.33 -5.37
N ASP A 207 -8.48 2.49 -6.02
CA ASP A 207 -8.90 2.67 -7.41
C ASP A 207 -7.93 3.63 -8.10
N ASP A 208 -7.37 3.24 -9.24
CA ASP A 208 -6.38 3.99 -10.01
C ASP A 208 -6.98 4.90 -11.10
N LYS A 209 -8.29 5.08 -11.08
CA LYS A 209 -9.06 5.83 -12.11
C LYS A 209 -8.61 7.25 -12.36
N ARG A 210 -7.80 7.86 -11.48
CA ARG A 210 -7.25 9.20 -11.72
C ARG A 210 -6.11 9.23 -12.71
N SER A 211 -5.39 8.14 -12.82
CA SER A 211 -4.27 7.99 -13.74
C SER A 211 -4.66 7.27 -15.03
N ASN A 212 -5.78 6.55 -15.01
CA ASN A 212 -6.20 5.67 -16.09
C ASN A 212 -7.54 6.08 -16.69
N SER A 213 -7.73 5.77 -17.97
CA SER A 213 -9.02 5.95 -18.63
C SER A 213 -10.07 5.00 -18.03
N PRO A 214 -11.38 5.31 -18.12
CA PRO A 214 -12.43 4.47 -17.52
C PRO A 214 -12.40 3.00 -17.95
N ASN A 215 -11.89 2.70 -19.15
CA ASN A 215 -11.80 1.34 -19.67
C ASN A 215 -10.52 0.61 -19.22
N GLN A 216 -9.57 1.30 -18.61
CA GLN A 216 -8.28 0.79 -18.17
C GLN A 216 -8.08 0.88 -16.67
N ALA A 217 -8.91 1.68 -16.00
CA ALA A 217 -8.89 1.80 -14.55
C ALA A 217 -9.18 0.46 -13.88
N LEU A 218 -8.40 0.15 -12.85
CA LEU A 218 -8.47 -1.08 -12.09
C LEU A 218 -8.60 -0.78 -10.60
N THR A 219 -9.08 -1.78 -9.85
CA THR A 219 -9.28 -1.66 -8.42
C THR A 219 -8.72 -2.86 -7.69
N GLY A 220 -8.28 -2.64 -6.45
CA GLY A 220 -7.91 -3.70 -5.52
C GLY A 220 -8.52 -3.45 -4.16
N SER A 221 -9.00 -4.47 -3.49
CA SER A 221 -9.65 -4.32 -2.20
C SER A 221 -9.11 -5.27 -1.13
N ARG A 222 -9.27 -4.86 0.14
CA ARG A 222 -8.99 -5.69 1.30
C ARG A 222 -10.03 -5.44 2.38
N ILE A 223 -10.39 -6.51 3.09
CA ILE A 223 -11.26 -6.48 4.26
C ILE A 223 -10.36 -6.51 5.49
N SER A 224 -10.73 -5.73 6.52
CA SER A 224 -10.06 -5.70 7.82
C SER A 224 -10.30 -6.98 8.62
N ASP A 225 -9.58 -7.13 9.71
CA ASP A 225 -9.99 -8.00 10.80
C ASP A 225 -11.31 -7.47 11.40
N ILE A 226 -12.03 -8.38 12.09
CA ILE A 226 -13.27 -8.04 12.78
C ILE A 226 -12.93 -7.17 14.00
N PHE A 227 -13.69 -6.10 14.19
CA PHE A 227 -13.61 -5.25 15.38
C PHE A 227 -14.99 -5.05 15.99
N VAL A 228 -15.00 -4.62 17.24
CA VAL A 228 -16.22 -4.41 18.02
C VAL A 228 -16.56 -2.93 18.03
N VAL A 229 -17.81 -2.63 17.70
CA VAL A 229 -18.47 -1.35 17.98
C VAL A 229 -19.36 -1.57 19.20
N ASP A 230 -19.14 -0.75 20.20
CA ASP A 230 -19.88 -0.76 21.44
C ASP A 230 -20.06 0.69 21.90
N ASN A 231 -21.29 1.14 21.90
CA ASN A 231 -21.69 2.50 22.25
C ASN A 231 -22.57 2.52 23.53
N THR A 232 -22.89 1.34 24.05
CA THR A 232 -23.80 1.17 25.20
C THR A 232 -22.95 0.95 26.45
N PRO A 233 -23.10 1.79 27.48
CA PRO A 233 -22.40 1.58 28.75
C PRO A 233 -22.90 0.33 29.46
N PRO A 234 -22.08 -0.29 30.32
CA PRO A 234 -22.51 -1.45 31.15
C PRO A 234 -23.74 -1.18 31.99
N ALA A 235 -24.57 -2.19 32.14
CA ALA A 235 -25.73 -2.16 33.02
C ALA A 235 -25.40 -2.75 34.41
N ILE A 236 -26.04 -2.21 35.45
CA ILE A 236 -26.00 -2.79 36.81
C ILE A 236 -27.24 -3.65 36.95
N GLU A 237 -27.05 -4.93 37.27
CA GLU A 237 -28.10 -5.94 37.40
C GLU A 237 -27.99 -6.68 38.76
N ASP A 238 -28.97 -7.47 39.09
CA ASP A 238 -29.00 -8.38 40.25
C ASP A 238 -28.62 -7.71 41.59
N VAL A 239 -29.14 -6.53 41.82
CA VAL A 239 -28.83 -5.73 43.03
C VAL A 239 -29.49 -6.33 44.25
N LEU A 240 -28.68 -6.81 45.22
CA LEU A 240 -29.11 -7.34 46.50
C LEU A 240 -28.53 -6.49 47.63
N LEU A 241 -29.41 -5.89 48.40
CA LEU A 241 -29.06 -5.09 49.58
C LEU A 241 -29.49 -5.81 50.88
N GLU A 242 -28.52 -6.08 51.73
CA GLU A 242 -28.75 -6.67 53.06
C GLU A 242 -28.30 -5.70 54.17
N VAL A 243 -29.14 -5.50 55.18
CA VAL A 243 -28.80 -4.68 56.34
C VAL A 243 -28.92 -5.55 57.59
N GLN A 244 -27.81 -5.70 58.31
CA GLN A 244 -27.75 -6.47 59.58
C GLN A 244 -27.15 -5.58 60.67
N GLY A 245 -28.04 -5.09 61.56
CA GLY A 245 -27.63 -4.18 62.61
C GLY A 245 -27.04 -2.89 62.08
N LYS A 246 -25.71 -2.67 62.27
CA LYS A 246 -24.97 -1.52 61.77
C LYS A 246 -24.13 -1.82 60.54
N SER A 247 -24.29 -2.99 59.95
CA SER A 247 -23.58 -3.39 58.76
C SER A 247 -24.51 -3.42 57.55
N LEU A 248 -24.02 -2.91 56.39
CA LEU A 248 -24.69 -2.94 55.12
C LEU A 248 -23.84 -3.74 54.16
N ARG A 249 -24.44 -4.69 53.45
CA ARG A 249 -23.83 -5.44 52.37
C ARG A 249 -24.64 -5.24 51.10
N LEU A 250 -23.99 -4.74 50.05
CA LEU A 250 -24.56 -4.59 48.74
C LEU A 250 -23.81 -5.52 47.79
N ARG A 251 -24.54 -6.42 47.12
CA ARG A 251 -24.01 -7.27 46.04
C ARG A 251 -24.76 -6.96 44.76
N PHE A 252 -24.02 -6.86 43.63
CA PHE A 252 -24.60 -6.60 42.31
C PHE A 252 -23.70 -7.17 41.23
N SER A 253 -24.25 -7.37 40.04
CA SER A 253 -23.48 -7.63 38.81
C SER A 253 -23.43 -6.38 37.95
N ALA A 254 -22.32 -6.25 37.20
CA ALA A 254 -22.20 -5.33 36.07
C ALA A 254 -22.12 -6.17 34.81
N VAL A 255 -22.92 -5.85 33.81
CA VAL A 255 -23.04 -6.64 32.57
C VAL A 255 -22.94 -5.74 31.36
N ASP A 256 -22.14 -6.17 30.37
CA ASP A 256 -22.02 -5.55 29.07
C ASP A 256 -22.09 -6.63 27.99
N ALA A 257 -22.62 -6.27 26.79
CA ALA A 257 -22.80 -7.24 25.71
C ALA A 257 -21.54 -7.48 24.89
N TYR A 258 -20.60 -6.52 24.84
CA TYR A 258 -19.49 -6.51 23.91
C TYR A 258 -18.14 -6.14 24.53
N SER A 259 -18.12 -5.36 25.59
CA SER A 259 -16.91 -4.91 26.27
C SER A 259 -16.72 -5.60 27.62
N ALA A 260 -15.48 -5.79 28.03
CA ALA A 260 -15.20 -6.15 29.42
C ALA A 260 -15.58 -5.00 30.36
N ILE A 261 -15.98 -5.34 31.59
CA ILE A 261 -16.28 -4.36 32.62
C ILE A 261 -14.99 -3.64 33.01
N GLY A 262 -15.04 -2.33 33.02
CA GLY A 262 -13.94 -1.45 33.43
C GLY A 262 -14.02 -1.05 34.90
N PRO A 263 -13.46 0.10 35.29
CA PRO A 263 -13.49 0.60 36.65
C PRO A 263 -14.92 0.76 37.19
N VAL A 264 -15.17 0.17 38.34
CA VAL A 264 -16.40 0.36 39.14
C VAL A 264 -16.06 1.21 40.33
N GLN A 265 -16.91 2.19 40.61
CA GLN A 265 -16.76 3.10 41.74
C GLN A 265 -18.09 3.26 42.49
N PHE A 266 -17.99 3.57 43.75
CA PHE A 266 -19.14 3.94 44.56
C PHE A 266 -18.90 5.21 45.38
N THR A 267 -19.96 5.85 45.77
CA THR A 267 -19.91 6.98 46.73
C THR A 267 -21.08 6.92 47.70
N VAL A 268 -20.89 7.46 48.91
CA VAL A 268 -21.90 7.48 49.97
C VAL A 268 -22.10 8.92 50.40
N ASN A 269 -23.33 9.42 50.27
CA ASN A 269 -23.72 10.78 50.68
C ASN A 269 -22.82 11.91 50.09
N SER A 270 -22.11 11.60 49.01
CA SER A 270 -21.22 12.56 48.30
C SER A 270 -21.46 12.46 46.80
N LYS A 271 -21.15 13.52 46.07
CA LYS A 271 -21.12 13.53 44.61
C LYS A 271 -19.72 13.50 44.04
N ASP A 272 -18.71 13.74 44.89
CA ASP A 272 -17.33 13.99 44.46
C ASP A 272 -16.36 12.92 45.02
N ASP A 273 -16.69 12.23 46.13
CA ASP A 273 -15.80 11.27 46.78
C ASP A 273 -16.06 9.83 46.29
N TRP A 274 -15.56 9.53 45.09
CA TRP A 274 -15.68 8.22 44.46
C TRP A 274 -14.56 7.28 44.92
N ILE A 275 -14.96 6.07 45.36
CA ILE A 275 -14.05 5.02 45.85
C ILE A 275 -14.13 3.85 44.86
N GLY A 276 -12.97 3.35 44.40
CA GLY A 276 -12.89 2.19 43.52
C GLY A 276 -13.37 0.91 44.24
N LEU A 277 -14.14 0.09 43.52
CA LEU A 277 -14.59 -1.22 43.98
C LEU A 277 -14.01 -2.28 43.04
N LEU A 278 -13.39 -3.32 43.59
CA LEU A 278 -12.88 -4.45 42.86
C LEU A 278 -13.95 -5.54 42.73
N PRO A 279 -13.94 -6.30 41.63
CA PRO A 279 -14.82 -7.46 41.48
C PRO A 279 -14.50 -8.56 42.52
N GLU A 280 -15.40 -9.50 42.71
CA GLU A 280 -15.25 -10.57 43.72
C GLU A 280 -14.04 -11.47 43.48
N ASP A 281 -13.62 -11.64 42.22
CA ASP A 281 -12.41 -12.39 41.82
C ASP A 281 -11.15 -11.51 41.68
N LEU A 282 -11.25 -10.21 41.93
CA LEU A 282 -10.20 -9.21 41.92
C LEU A 282 -9.68 -8.82 40.52
N VAL A 283 -10.25 -9.34 39.43
CA VAL A 283 -9.84 -9.06 38.04
C VAL A 283 -11.05 -8.72 37.19
N ALA A 284 -11.14 -7.47 36.73
CA ALA A 284 -12.21 -7.05 35.81
C ALA A 284 -11.75 -7.31 34.36
N ASP A 285 -12.10 -8.48 33.81
CA ASP A 285 -11.67 -8.88 32.46
C ASP A 285 -12.76 -9.58 31.63
N THR A 286 -13.95 -9.72 32.18
CA THR A 286 -15.09 -10.34 31.49
C THR A 286 -16.22 -9.34 31.23
N THR A 287 -17.19 -9.75 30.40
CA THR A 287 -18.39 -8.96 30.09
C THR A 287 -19.45 -8.99 31.21
N GLU A 288 -19.27 -9.81 32.22
CA GLU A 288 -20.13 -9.88 33.42
C GLU A 288 -19.23 -10.03 34.65
N GLU A 289 -19.32 -9.09 35.58
CA GLU A 289 -18.53 -9.08 36.81
C GLU A 289 -19.42 -8.88 38.03
N TRP A 290 -19.09 -9.57 39.12
CA TRP A 290 -19.80 -9.49 40.39
C TRP A 290 -19.01 -8.64 41.40
N PHE A 291 -19.76 -7.80 42.13
CA PHE A 291 -19.18 -6.88 43.09
C PHE A 291 -19.90 -7.04 44.45
N THR A 292 -19.13 -6.97 45.53
CA THR A 292 -19.65 -6.89 46.89
C THR A 292 -19.05 -5.68 47.59
N LEU A 293 -19.90 -4.77 48.03
CA LEU A 293 -19.57 -3.67 48.91
C LEU A 293 -20.06 -3.97 50.32
N GLN A 294 -19.17 -3.93 51.31
CA GLN A 294 -19.51 -4.06 52.70
C GLN A 294 -19.13 -2.79 53.46
N MET A 295 -20.04 -2.27 54.24
CA MET A 295 -19.83 -1.13 55.11
C MET A 295 -20.28 -1.51 56.52
N ASP A 296 -19.36 -1.38 57.48
CA ASP A 296 -19.61 -1.73 58.89
C ASP A 296 -19.64 -0.46 59.74
N ASP A 297 -20.14 -0.60 61.00
CA ASP A 297 -20.21 0.49 61.97
C ASP A 297 -20.98 1.74 61.53
N MET A 298 -21.99 1.57 60.68
CA MET A 298 -22.83 2.65 60.18
C MET A 298 -23.64 3.28 61.33
N LYS A 299 -23.77 4.59 61.33
CA LYS A 299 -24.64 5.33 62.25
C LYS A 299 -26.07 5.25 61.77
N ASP A 300 -27.02 5.38 62.73
CA ASP A 300 -28.44 5.48 62.38
C ASP A 300 -28.66 6.75 61.52
N GLY A 301 -29.33 6.61 60.39
CA GLY A 301 -29.59 7.71 59.47
C GLY A 301 -29.94 7.25 58.06
N ASP A 302 -30.27 8.21 57.22
CA ASP A 302 -30.51 7.99 55.77
C ASP A 302 -29.21 8.09 54.97
N TYR A 303 -28.99 7.14 54.06
CA TYR A 303 -27.82 7.11 53.21
C TYR A 303 -28.22 7.05 51.75
N VAL A 304 -27.49 7.82 50.92
CA VAL A 304 -27.57 7.73 49.46
C VAL A 304 -26.29 7.06 48.97
N LEU A 305 -26.43 5.90 48.37
CA LEU A 305 -25.35 5.17 47.73
C LEU A 305 -25.47 5.31 46.22
N ALA A 306 -24.43 5.78 45.57
CA ALA A 306 -24.38 5.81 44.12
C ALA A 306 -23.27 4.88 43.61
N LEU A 307 -23.54 4.21 42.49
CA LEU A 307 -22.60 3.33 41.77
C LEU A 307 -22.33 3.90 40.39
N ALA A 308 -21.09 3.82 39.94
CA ALA A 308 -20.69 4.15 38.60
C ALA A 308 -19.90 2.97 38.01
N VAL A 309 -20.30 2.54 36.82
CA VAL A 309 -19.67 1.45 36.06
C VAL A 309 -19.28 1.99 34.72
N SER A 310 -18.12 1.59 34.23
CA SER A 310 -17.60 1.98 32.90
C SER A 310 -17.03 0.78 32.15
N ASP A 311 -16.89 0.91 30.86
CA ASP A 311 -16.18 -0.03 30.00
C ASP A 311 -14.68 -0.03 30.30
N ALA A 312 -14.00 -1.13 29.95
CA ALA A 312 -12.54 -1.28 30.06
C ALA A 312 -11.76 -0.56 28.96
N ARG A 313 -12.36 0.44 28.29
CA ARG A 313 -11.75 1.18 27.14
C ARG A 313 -10.80 2.29 27.57
#